data_21296384a31e03696d5315cffed878a4
#
_entry.id   21296384a31e03696d5315cffed878a4
#
_cell.length_a   1.000
_cell.length_b   1.000
_cell.length_c   1.000
_cell.angle_alpha   90.00
_cell.angle_beta   90.00
_cell.angle_gamma   90.00
#
_symmetry.space_group_name_H-M   'P 1'
#
loop_
_entity.id
_entity.type
_entity.pdbx_description
1 polymer ?
#
loop_
_entity_poly.entity_id
_entity_poly.type
_entity_poly.pdbx_seq_one_letter_code
_entity_poly.pdbx_strand_id
1 'polypeptide(L)'
;MKFQRNKNPLNTAKTLAIGTLAFASLGIALSGCRKSFLDETPRVQTPDDYFNSTSNAAQELVTAVYSKLYDWQQHSFSWIGMTSIASDEGEKGSDPGDTGADKDQFDKLSWSPTAISFGEVWESNFEGIARANKAIDILPTLDINSSLRERLMGESRFLRAYFYWNLVRSFGGVPLIPKVPKTPEEIEALNYRATADQIYDFIDADLEFSATVLPASYLSDQAGRVTSGAAKALLAKSALYRKRYGKAESLCADIMSSGNYSLFAEYDKLFREVGEFCSESIWEVNCKGSSPAKAIEGYFVVQAPRGAGGLGWGFNTPTDDLTKAFEPGDLRKGATYFSRGDVLWDGYECNTLAPNVRYNYKSYVSKTMESWGKDDWMANKNVRILRYADILLIHAEAANENGKTADALKSLNMVRNRAGLANSNATSQAEIRDAIWKERFVELAMEHDRVFDLRRQGRAGTVMRAHGKNYIDGVHDLYPIPQRQIDLTGGKMTQNPGY
;
A
#
# COMPACT_ATOMS: atom_id res chain seq x y z
N MET A 1 48.61 10.55 58.07
CA MET A 1 50.06 10.66 58.44
C MET A 1 50.74 11.47 57.35
N LYS A 2 51.22 12.65 57.79
CA LYS A 2 52.46 13.40 57.49
C LYS A 2 52.98 13.35 56.02
N PHE A 3 52.86 14.50 55.34
CA PHE A 3 53.87 15.51 55.09
C PHE A 3 55.16 15.04 54.40
N GLN A 4 55.48 15.62 53.23
CA GLN A 4 56.50 16.64 53.13
C GLN A 4 56.50 17.38 51.77
N ARG A 5 56.55 18.69 51.88
CA ARG A 5 56.92 19.69 50.86
C ARG A 5 58.37 19.54 50.48
N ASN A 6 58.74 19.83 49.25
CA ASN A 6 60.01 20.54 49.02
C ASN A 6 59.88 21.61 47.94
N LYS A 7 60.54 22.71 48.22
CA LYS A 7 60.50 24.00 47.53
C LYS A 7 61.62 24.12 46.49
N ASN A 8 61.29 24.76 45.40
CA ASN A 8 62.06 25.65 44.51
C ASN A 8 63.60 25.70 44.63
N PRO A 9 64.39 26.16 43.61
CA PRO A 9 64.15 27.42 42.88
C PRO A 9 64.58 27.39 41.37
N LEU A 10 64.10 28.33 40.56
CA LEU A 10 64.90 29.27 39.76
C LEU A 10 64.05 29.95 38.69
N ASN A 11 63.65 31.16 39.02
CA ASN A 11 63.36 32.21 38.06
C ASN A 11 64.71 32.76 37.56
N THR A 12 64.87 32.82 36.19
CA THR A 12 65.64 33.92 35.52
C THR A 12 65.87 33.64 34.02
N ALA A 13 64.91 32.94 33.31
CA ALA A 13 65.05 32.74 31.86
C ALA A 13 63.76 33.02 31.06
N LYS A 14 62.85 33.81 31.58
CA LYS A 14 61.52 34.02 30.97
C LYS A 14 61.30 35.36 30.23
N THR A 15 62.30 36.21 30.10
CA THR A 15 62.07 37.56 29.55
C THR A 15 62.61 37.80 28.12
N LEU A 16 63.37 36.85 27.54
CA LEU A 16 63.84 36.97 26.15
C LEU A 16 63.13 36.08 25.10
N ALA A 17 62.31 35.16 25.53
CA ALA A 17 61.58 34.24 24.60
C ALA A 17 60.21 34.73 24.16
N ILE A 18 59.65 35.78 24.81
CA ILE A 18 58.30 36.28 24.54
C ILE A 18 58.30 37.29 23.35
N GLY A 19 59.40 37.96 23.10
CA GLY A 19 59.49 38.95 22.01
C GLY A 19 59.58 38.36 20.60
N THR A 20 60.14 37.17 20.46
CA THR A 20 60.34 36.52 19.15
C THR A 20 59.17 35.67 18.69
N LEU A 21 58.29 35.19 19.61
CA LEU A 21 57.07 34.48 19.26
C LEU A 21 55.93 35.39 18.78
N ALA A 22 55.91 36.68 19.27
CA ALA A 22 54.86 37.62 18.87
C ALA A 22 55.04 38.15 17.43
N PHE A 23 56.27 38.17 16.89
CA PHE A 23 56.51 38.58 15.49
C PHE A 23 56.35 37.43 14.49
N ALA A 24 56.51 36.18 14.88
CA ALA A 24 56.27 35.02 14.04
C ALA A 24 54.76 34.69 13.88
N SER A 25 53.91 35.03 14.87
CA SER A 25 52.46 34.85 14.81
C SER A 25 51.73 35.91 13.99
N LEU A 26 52.32 37.12 13.79
CA LEU A 26 51.71 38.15 12.96
C LEU A 26 51.98 37.98 11.46
N GLY A 27 53.03 37.20 11.07
CA GLY A 27 53.38 36.90 9.68
C GLY A 27 52.55 35.77 9.07
N ILE A 28 51.91 34.92 9.92
CA ILE A 28 51.08 33.81 9.47
C ILE A 28 49.61 34.21 9.28
N ALA A 29 49.20 35.34 9.84
CA ALA A 29 47.82 35.83 9.73
C ALA A 29 47.50 36.60 8.44
N LEU A 30 48.48 36.83 7.56
CA LEU A 30 48.28 37.59 6.31
C LEU A 30 48.42 36.72 5.00
N SER A 31 48.58 35.42 5.12
CA SER A 31 48.71 34.55 3.94
C SER A 31 47.52 33.61 3.69
N GLY A 32 46.33 33.93 4.15
CA GLY A 32 45.25 32.97 4.11
C GLY A 32 43.88 33.43 3.67
N CYS A 33 43.75 34.14 2.59
CA CYS A 33 42.49 34.18 1.84
C CYS A 33 42.78 34.02 0.37
N ARG A 34 43.13 32.84 -0.02
CA ARG A 34 42.97 32.46 -1.44
C ARG A 34 41.47 32.24 -1.66
N LYS A 35 40.89 32.91 -2.68
CA LYS A 35 39.52 32.69 -3.15
C LYS A 35 39.17 31.21 -3.32
N SER A 36 40.19 30.38 -3.67
CA SER A 36 40.05 28.94 -3.83
C SER A 36 39.77 28.13 -2.57
N PHE A 37 39.85 28.75 -1.35
CA PHE A 37 39.40 28.06 -0.12
C PHE A 37 37.89 28.14 0.10
N LEU A 38 37.21 29.07 -0.59
CA LEU A 38 35.76 29.19 -0.59
C LEU A 38 35.12 28.50 -1.82
N ASP A 39 35.96 28.11 -2.80
CA ASP A 39 35.54 27.40 -4.01
C ASP A 39 35.76 25.85 -3.86
N GLU A 40 35.59 25.29 -2.66
CA GLU A 40 35.48 23.83 -2.57
C GLU A 40 34.19 23.40 -3.27
N THR A 41 34.35 22.72 -4.40
CA THR A 41 33.26 21.92 -4.98
C THR A 41 32.72 21.03 -3.89
N PRO A 42 31.41 21.03 -3.64
CA PRO A 42 30.82 20.17 -2.62
C PRO A 42 31.30 18.74 -2.83
N ARG A 43 31.96 18.14 -1.83
CA ARG A 43 32.45 16.76 -1.90
C ARG A 43 31.31 15.73 -1.90
N VAL A 44 30.10 16.21 -1.71
CA VAL A 44 28.86 15.43 -1.79
C VAL A 44 28.08 16.01 -2.97
N GLN A 45 27.89 15.18 -4.01
CA GLN A 45 26.94 15.52 -5.06
C GLN A 45 25.59 15.81 -4.42
N THR A 46 24.98 16.94 -4.77
CA THR A 46 23.57 17.12 -4.38
C THR A 46 22.76 15.99 -5.01
N PRO A 47 21.64 15.58 -4.43
CA PRO A 47 20.76 14.58 -5.06
C PRO A 47 20.46 14.93 -6.52
N ASP A 48 20.25 16.21 -6.82
CA ASP A 48 19.97 16.68 -8.19
C ASP A 48 21.19 16.50 -9.13
N ASP A 49 22.42 16.75 -8.67
CA ASP A 49 23.65 16.53 -9.45
C ASP A 49 23.90 15.05 -9.72
N TYR A 50 23.61 14.18 -8.75
CA TYR A 50 23.70 12.73 -8.89
C TYR A 50 22.74 12.22 -9.97
N PHE A 51 21.49 12.63 -9.93
CA PHE A 51 20.48 12.21 -10.90
C PHE A 51 20.76 12.73 -12.31
N ASN A 52 21.48 13.83 -12.47
CA ASN A 52 21.90 14.35 -13.78
C ASN A 52 23.13 13.63 -14.36
N SER A 53 23.83 12.82 -13.59
CA SER A 53 25.18 12.32 -13.95
C SER A 53 25.22 10.88 -14.47
N THR A 54 24.16 10.06 -14.33
CA THR A 54 24.19 8.65 -14.72
C THR A 54 22.95 8.20 -15.50
N SER A 55 23.14 7.29 -16.48
CA SER A 55 22.05 6.69 -17.25
C SER A 55 21.10 5.85 -16.40
N ASN A 56 21.52 5.37 -15.23
CA ASN A 56 20.71 4.60 -14.28
C ASN A 56 19.95 5.48 -13.30
N ALA A 57 20.37 6.74 -13.14
CA ALA A 57 19.77 7.66 -12.15
C ALA A 57 18.27 7.86 -12.36
N ALA A 58 17.83 7.94 -13.61
CA ALA A 58 16.39 8.02 -13.92
C ALA A 58 15.60 6.80 -13.44
N GLN A 59 16.17 5.60 -13.57
CA GLN A 59 15.53 4.38 -13.10
C GLN A 59 15.56 4.29 -11.56
N GLU A 60 16.66 4.72 -10.94
CA GLU A 60 16.78 4.78 -9.48
C GLU A 60 15.78 5.76 -8.85
N LEU A 61 15.59 6.92 -9.50
CA LEU A 61 14.59 7.92 -9.09
C LEU A 61 13.18 7.31 -9.02
N VAL A 62 12.77 6.55 -10.03
CA VAL A 62 11.47 5.88 -10.05
C VAL A 62 11.45 4.67 -9.12
N THR A 63 12.55 3.95 -8.98
CA THR A 63 12.68 2.86 -8.00
C THR A 63 12.48 3.36 -6.56
N ALA A 64 12.91 4.59 -6.27
CA ALA A 64 12.64 5.23 -4.98
C ALA A 64 11.14 5.50 -4.74
N VAL A 65 10.32 5.65 -5.80
CA VAL A 65 8.85 5.70 -5.65
C VAL A 65 8.30 4.30 -5.32
N TYR A 66 8.73 3.27 -6.06
CA TYR A 66 8.34 1.89 -5.78
C TYR A 66 8.71 1.44 -4.36
N SER A 67 9.83 1.92 -3.81
CA SER A 67 10.28 1.52 -2.47
C SER A 67 9.27 1.86 -1.37
N LYS A 68 8.39 2.85 -1.59
CA LYS A 68 7.30 3.16 -0.65
C LYS A 68 6.25 2.06 -0.53
N LEU A 69 6.11 1.19 -1.54
CA LEU A 69 5.20 0.06 -1.50
C LEU A 69 5.62 -1.01 -0.47
N TYR A 70 6.88 -1.00 -0.06
CA TYR A 70 7.41 -1.95 0.93
C TYR A 70 7.29 -1.47 2.37
N ASP A 71 6.89 -0.24 2.58
CA ASP A 71 6.75 0.32 3.92
C ASP A 71 5.67 -0.44 4.71
N TRP A 72 5.94 -0.64 6.00
CA TRP A 72 5.03 -1.23 6.97
C TRP A 72 3.61 -0.62 6.90
N GLN A 73 3.50 0.70 6.75
CA GLN A 73 2.26 1.45 6.75
C GLN A 73 1.42 1.26 5.48
N GLN A 74 2.02 0.77 4.37
CA GLN A 74 1.31 0.65 3.09
C GLN A 74 0.45 -0.61 3.00
N HIS A 75 0.94 -1.75 3.47
CA HIS A 75 0.26 -3.03 3.26
C HIS A 75 0.21 -3.90 4.53
N SER A 76 0.83 -3.47 5.64
CA SER A 76 0.87 -4.25 6.86
C SER A 76 -0.12 -3.74 7.91
N PHE A 77 0.26 -3.66 9.16
CA PHE A 77 -0.60 -3.62 10.33
C PHE A 77 -1.64 -2.50 10.32
N SER A 78 -1.25 -1.28 9.93
CA SER A 78 -2.17 -0.13 9.90
C SER A 78 -3.19 -0.25 8.77
N TRP A 79 -2.74 -0.65 7.56
CA TRP A 79 -3.61 -0.87 6.43
C TRP A 79 -4.59 -2.03 6.67
N ILE A 80 -4.10 -3.15 7.21
CA ILE A 80 -4.93 -4.32 7.59
C ILE A 80 -6.02 -3.91 8.58
N GLY A 81 -5.68 -3.08 9.57
CA GLY A 81 -6.66 -2.55 10.53
C GLY A 81 -7.77 -1.76 9.86
N MET A 82 -7.39 -0.79 9.01
CA MET A 82 -8.34 0.08 8.31
C MET A 82 -9.17 -0.63 7.25
N THR A 83 -8.73 -1.77 6.73
CA THR A 83 -9.38 -2.41 5.57
C THR A 83 -10.13 -3.69 5.91
N SER A 84 -9.45 -4.67 6.49
CA SER A 84 -10.06 -5.97 6.80
C SER A 84 -10.66 -6.01 8.20
N ILE A 85 -9.91 -5.62 9.24
CA ILE A 85 -10.41 -5.66 10.63
C ILE A 85 -11.61 -4.71 10.82
N ALA A 86 -11.63 -3.57 10.13
CA ALA A 86 -12.76 -2.64 10.16
C ALA A 86 -13.99 -3.12 9.37
N SER A 87 -13.99 -4.35 8.83
CA SER A 87 -15.06 -4.89 8.00
C SER A 87 -15.74 -6.12 8.64
N ASP A 88 -16.65 -6.74 7.90
CA ASP A 88 -17.32 -8.00 8.25
C ASP A 88 -16.53 -9.26 7.88
N GLU A 89 -15.35 -9.10 7.23
CA GLU A 89 -14.52 -10.25 6.84
C GLU A 89 -13.47 -10.62 7.87
N GLY A 90 -13.01 -9.66 8.69
CA GLY A 90 -11.92 -9.83 9.64
C GLY A 90 -12.24 -9.28 11.03
N GLU A 91 -11.77 -9.97 12.06
CA GLU A 91 -11.76 -9.54 13.45
C GLU A 91 -10.35 -9.19 13.89
N LYS A 92 -10.21 -8.42 14.99
CA LYS A 92 -8.90 -8.10 15.55
C LYS A 92 -8.06 -9.37 15.73
N GLY A 93 -8.62 -10.41 16.35
CA GLY A 93 -7.89 -11.62 16.71
C GLY A 93 -6.87 -11.38 17.81
N SER A 94 -5.70 -12.04 17.72
CA SER A 94 -4.63 -11.99 18.73
C SER A 94 -5.10 -12.46 20.12
N ASP A 95 -4.47 -12.03 21.20
CA ASP A 95 -4.97 -12.25 22.57
C ASP A 95 -6.05 -11.26 22.94
N PRO A 96 -7.05 -11.63 23.73
CA PRO A 96 -8.12 -10.72 24.19
C PRO A 96 -7.61 -9.47 24.91
N GLY A 97 -6.47 -9.58 25.63
CA GLY A 97 -5.83 -8.46 26.33
C GLY A 97 -4.92 -7.59 25.49
N ASP A 98 -4.63 -8.01 24.26
CA ASP A 98 -3.77 -7.28 23.33
C ASP A 98 -4.62 -6.30 22.52
N THR A 99 -4.48 -5.00 22.77
CA THR A 99 -5.21 -3.97 22.01
C THR A 99 -4.70 -3.82 20.59
N GLY A 100 -3.46 -4.31 20.30
CA GLY A 100 -2.80 -4.14 19.01
C GLY A 100 -2.68 -2.67 18.60
N ALA A 101 -2.21 -1.83 19.49
CA ALA A 101 -2.20 -0.37 19.37
C ALA A 101 -3.62 0.20 19.21
N ASP A 102 -4.19 0.22 18.02
CA ASP A 102 -5.53 0.73 17.71
C ASP A 102 -6.45 -0.30 17.01
N LYS A 103 -6.01 -1.58 16.86
CA LYS A 103 -6.78 -2.58 16.11
C LYS A 103 -8.09 -2.96 16.79
N ASP A 104 -8.13 -2.90 18.12
CA ASP A 104 -9.37 -3.07 18.90
C ASP A 104 -10.40 -1.97 18.58
N GLN A 105 -9.94 -0.75 18.30
CA GLN A 105 -10.82 0.35 17.88
C GLN A 105 -11.39 0.11 16.47
N PHE A 106 -10.61 -0.44 15.53
CA PHE A 106 -11.10 -0.80 14.20
C PHE A 106 -12.12 -1.93 14.25
N ASP A 107 -11.86 -2.92 15.05
CA ASP A 107 -12.80 -4.04 15.23
C ASP A 107 -14.15 -3.59 15.79
N LYS A 108 -14.14 -2.66 16.75
CA LYS A 108 -15.32 -2.12 17.40
C LYS A 108 -15.95 -0.90 16.69
N LEU A 109 -15.33 -0.39 15.64
CA LEU A 109 -15.65 0.89 15.00
C LEU A 109 -15.72 2.05 16.01
N SER A 110 -14.75 2.12 16.92
CA SER A 110 -14.71 3.08 18.04
C SER A 110 -13.44 3.95 18.03
N TRP A 111 -12.86 4.15 16.86
CA TRP A 111 -11.66 4.96 16.67
C TRP A 111 -11.90 6.45 16.92
N SER A 112 -10.82 7.15 17.26
CA SER A 112 -10.76 8.61 17.28
C SER A 112 -9.79 9.13 16.21
N PRO A 113 -9.79 10.44 15.89
CA PRO A 113 -8.85 11.04 14.96
C PRO A 113 -7.36 10.89 15.37
N THR A 114 -7.09 10.45 16.60
CA THR A 114 -5.73 10.21 17.12
C THR A 114 -5.26 8.77 16.99
N ALA A 115 -6.07 7.87 16.43
CA ALA A 115 -5.65 6.49 16.19
C ALA A 115 -4.41 6.45 15.28
N ILE A 116 -3.41 5.66 15.66
CA ILE A 116 -2.08 5.65 15.05
C ILE A 116 -2.16 5.31 13.55
N SER A 117 -2.99 4.34 13.19
CA SER A 117 -3.08 3.85 11.80
C SER A 117 -3.51 4.92 10.82
N PHE A 118 -4.34 5.89 11.21
CA PHE A 118 -4.71 6.97 10.31
C PHE A 118 -3.53 7.86 9.95
N GLY A 119 -2.70 8.23 10.96
CA GLY A 119 -1.48 9.01 10.74
C GLY A 119 -0.48 8.27 9.87
N GLU A 120 -0.22 7.00 10.15
CA GLU A 120 0.72 6.16 9.42
C GLU A 120 0.33 5.99 7.94
N VAL A 121 -0.92 5.66 7.66
CA VAL A 121 -1.41 5.50 6.28
C VAL A 121 -1.41 6.82 5.53
N TRP A 122 -1.80 7.92 6.19
CA TRP A 122 -1.76 9.25 5.62
C TRP A 122 -0.33 9.65 5.23
N GLU A 123 0.59 9.63 6.18
CA GLU A 123 1.98 10.07 5.99
C GLU A 123 2.68 9.23 4.92
N SER A 124 2.55 7.90 4.98
CA SER A 124 3.21 7.02 4.02
C SER A 124 2.73 7.24 2.58
N ASN A 125 1.42 7.45 2.36
CA ASN A 125 0.92 7.74 1.02
C ASN A 125 1.36 9.13 0.53
N PHE A 126 1.36 10.16 1.38
CA PHE A 126 1.87 11.49 0.99
C PHE A 126 3.37 11.51 0.72
N GLU A 127 4.17 10.73 1.44
CA GLU A 127 5.58 10.53 1.09
C GLU A 127 5.74 9.86 -0.29
N GLY A 128 4.90 8.88 -0.60
CA GLY A 128 4.87 8.26 -1.94
C GLY A 128 4.54 9.28 -3.04
N ILE A 129 3.54 10.13 -2.81
CA ILE A 129 3.17 11.24 -3.71
C ILE A 129 4.34 12.22 -3.86
N ALA A 130 5.01 12.59 -2.80
CA ALA A 130 6.16 13.51 -2.85
C ALA A 130 7.31 12.94 -3.69
N ARG A 131 7.65 11.64 -3.52
CA ARG A 131 8.66 10.95 -4.35
C ARG A 131 8.24 10.89 -5.81
N ALA A 132 6.98 10.56 -6.09
CA ALA A 132 6.44 10.54 -7.44
C ALA A 132 6.50 11.93 -8.11
N ASN A 133 6.10 12.98 -7.39
CA ASN A 133 6.19 14.37 -7.87
C ASN A 133 7.65 14.78 -8.17
N LYS A 134 8.60 14.40 -7.31
CA LYS A 134 10.03 14.64 -7.55
C LYS A 134 10.51 13.93 -8.82
N ALA A 135 10.11 12.67 -9.02
CA ALA A 135 10.43 11.93 -10.24
C ALA A 135 9.84 12.61 -11.48
N ILE A 136 8.56 12.98 -11.44
CA ILE A 136 7.85 13.66 -12.53
C ILE A 136 8.48 15.01 -12.87
N ASP A 137 8.97 15.77 -11.89
CA ASP A 137 9.62 17.08 -12.07
C ASP A 137 11.03 16.95 -12.69
N ILE A 138 11.79 15.90 -12.34
CA ILE A 138 13.16 15.71 -12.80
C ILE A 138 13.24 14.98 -14.17
N LEU A 139 12.45 13.94 -14.40
CA LEU A 139 12.54 13.11 -15.59
C LEU A 139 12.59 13.88 -16.92
N PRO A 140 11.85 14.99 -17.12
CA PRO A 140 11.95 15.78 -18.35
C PRO A 140 13.30 16.47 -18.58
N THR A 141 14.08 16.71 -17.51
CA THR A 141 15.37 17.43 -17.59
C THR A 141 16.54 16.51 -17.89
N LEU A 142 16.36 15.18 -17.77
CA LEU A 142 17.42 14.20 -17.95
C LEU A 142 17.69 13.93 -19.44
N ASP A 143 18.97 13.75 -19.80
CA ASP A 143 19.36 13.31 -21.14
C ASP A 143 19.25 11.79 -21.27
N ILE A 144 18.04 11.30 -21.47
CA ILE A 144 17.70 9.89 -21.64
C ILE A 144 16.80 9.68 -22.86
N ASN A 145 16.78 8.46 -23.37
CA ASN A 145 15.90 8.08 -24.48
C ASN A 145 14.43 8.41 -24.18
N SER A 146 13.69 8.92 -25.17
CA SER A 146 12.30 9.35 -25.02
C SER A 146 11.37 8.22 -24.56
N SER A 147 11.53 7.01 -25.10
CA SER A 147 10.72 5.85 -24.72
C SER A 147 10.97 5.46 -23.26
N LEU A 148 12.21 5.53 -22.78
CA LEU A 148 12.52 5.30 -21.38
C LEU A 148 11.91 6.39 -20.50
N ARG A 149 12.01 7.66 -20.90
CA ARG A 149 11.42 8.80 -20.19
C ARG A 149 9.92 8.64 -20.06
N GLU A 150 9.21 8.34 -21.16
CA GLU A 150 7.76 8.15 -21.17
C GLU A 150 7.33 6.99 -20.27
N ARG A 151 8.04 5.86 -20.33
CA ARG A 151 7.79 4.72 -19.46
C ARG A 151 7.95 5.09 -17.98
N LEU A 152 9.08 5.70 -17.60
CA LEU A 152 9.36 6.11 -16.24
C LEU A 152 8.37 7.17 -15.73
N MET A 153 7.94 8.08 -16.61
CA MET A 153 6.88 9.03 -16.33
C MET A 153 5.54 8.33 -16.07
N GLY A 154 5.19 7.33 -16.89
CA GLY A 154 3.99 6.52 -16.72
C GLY A 154 4.01 5.74 -15.40
N GLU A 155 5.14 5.13 -15.05
CA GLU A 155 5.31 4.43 -13.78
C GLU A 155 5.13 5.39 -12.58
N SER A 156 5.74 6.57 -12.64
CA SER A 156 5.65 7.58 -11.57
C SER A 156 4.22 8.11 -11.39
N ARG A 157 3.50 8.37 -12.49
CA ARG A 157 2.11 8.82 -12.46
C ARG A 157 1.18 7.72 -11.95
N PHE A 158 1.36 6.48 -12.38
CA PHE A 158 0.58 5.35 -11.86
C PHE A 158 0.73 5.22 -10.34
N LEU A 159 1.97 5.24 -9.83
CA LEU A 159 2.23 5.13 -8.40
C LEU A 159 1.64 6.31 -7.62
N ARG A 160 1.72 7.54 -8.16
CA ARG A 160 1.08 8.70 -7.57
C ARG A 160 -0.45 8.54 -7.51
N ALA A 161 -1.05 8.06 -8.57
CA ALA A 161 -2.47 7.75 -8.62
C ALA A 161 -2.86 6.68 -7.59
N TYR A 162 -2.04 5.64 -7.43
CA TYR A 162 -2.27 4.58 -6.44
C TYR A 162 -2.23 5.11 -5.00
N PHE A 163 -1.28 5.97 -4.66
CA PHE A 163 -1.24 6.59 -3.33
C PHE A 163 -2.45 7.49 -3.09
N TYR A 164 -2.85 8.31 -4.07
CA TYR A 164 -4.09 9.08 -3.97
C TYR A 164 -5.35 8.20 -3.90
N TRP A 165 -5.36 7.07 -4.59
CA TRP A 165 -6.45 6.09 -4.52
C TRP A 165 -6.65 5.56 -3.09
N ASN A 166 -5.57 5.26 -2.38
CA ASN A 166 -5.66 4.83 -0.99
C ASN A 166 -6.17 5.95 -0.08
N LEU A 167 -5.72 7.19 -0.29
CA LEU A 167 -6.15 8.35 0.49
C LEU A 167 -7.61 8.70 0.26
N VAL A 168 -8.06 8.79 -0.99
CA VAL A 168 -9.44 9.24 -1.30
C VAL A 168 -10.49 8.25 -0.83
N ARG A 169 -10.23 6.95 -0.95
CA ARG A 169 -11.14 5.91 -0.43
C ARG A 169 -11.23 5.92 1.09
N SER A 170 -10.13 6.24 1.74
CA SER A 170 -10.04 6.27 3.21
C SER A 170 -10.63 7.54 3.80
N PHE A 171 -10.22 8.69 3.29
CA PHE A 171 -10.44 10.00 3.93
C PHE A 171 -11.34 10.95 3.13
N GLY A 172 -11.75 10.56 1.93
CA GLY A 172 -12.47 11.47 1.02
C GLY A 172 -11.54 12.52 0.43
N GLY A 173 -11.94 13.78 0.45
CA GLY A 173 -11.08 14.88 -0.01
C GLY A 173 -9.81 15.00 0.87
N VAL A 174 -8.67 15.24 0.21
CA VAL A 174 -7.35 15.42 0.83
C VAL A 174 -6.59 16.54 0.11
N PRO A 175 -5.47 17.06 0.64
CA PRO A 175 -4.64 18.02 -0.09
C PRO A 175 -4.22 17.47 -1.46
N LEU A 176 -4.43 18.26 -2.51
CA LEU A 176 -3.99 17.93 -3.86
C LEU A 176 -2.64 18.56 -4.15
N ILE A 177 -1.61 17.73 -4.30
CA ILE A 177 -0.22 18.12 -4.53
C ILE A 177 0.20 17.62 -5.92
N PRO A 178 -0.07 18.36 -7.01
CA PRO A 178 0.16 17.88 -8.37
C PRO A 178 1.63 17.92 -8.79
N LYS A 179 2.47 18.67 -8.08
CA LYS A 179 3.90 18.88 -8.35
C LYS A 179 4.65 19.19 -7.06
N VAL A 180 5.97 19.28 -7.13
CA VAL A 180 6.79 19.77 -6.01
C VAL A 180 6.46 21.24 -5.76
N PRO A 181 5.98 21.64 -4.57
CA PRO A 181 5.68 23.04 -4.25
C PRO A 181 6.96 23.88 -4.23
N LYS A 182 6.94 25.06 -4.89
CA LYS A 182 8.11 25.93 -5.04
C LYS A 182 7.88 27.34 -4.48
N THR A 183 6.62 27.73 -4.25
CA THR A 183 6.26 29.06 -3.75
C THR A 183 5.54 28.99 -2.40
N PRO A 184 5.56 30.07 -1.60
CA PRO A 184 4.79 30.13 -0.36
C PRO A 184 3.29 29.88 -0.56
N GLU A 185 2.72 30.34 -1.68
CA GLU A 185 1.30 30.15 -2.01
C GLU A 185 0.99 28.67 -2.31
N GLU A 186 1.89 27.98 -3.02
CA GLU A 186 1.77 26.54 -3.29
C GLU A 186 1.88 25.74 -1.98
N ILE A 187 2.75 26.15 -1.05
CA ILE A 187 2.86 25.52 0.26
C ILE A 187 1.60 25.80 1.10
N GLU A 188 1.11 27.03 1.08
CA GLU A 188 -0.12 27.40 1.82
C GLU A 188 -1.33 26.58 1.32
N ALA A 189 -1.40 26.30 0.03
CA ALA A 189 -2.49 25.50 -0.55
C ALA A 189 -2.56 24.06 0.02
N LEU A 190 -1.45 23.52 0.55
CA LEU A 190 -1.41 22.20 1.19
C LEU A 190 -2.18 22.14 2.51
N ASN A 191 -2.51 23.29 3.09
CA ASN A 191 -3.30 23.37 4.31
C ASN A 191 -4.80 23.10 4.08
N TYR A 192 -5.22 22.97 2.83
CA TYR A 192 -6.63 22.79 2.46
C TYR A 192 -6.84 21.46 1.71
N ARG A 193 -8.04 20.92 1.86
CA ARG A 193 -8.44 19.69 1.17
C ARG A 193 -9.08 20.02 -0.18
N ALA A 194 -8.65 19.36 -1.24
CA ALA A 194 -9.44 19.25 -2.46
C ALA A 194 -10.64 18.33 -2.21
N THR A 195 -11.67 18.43 -3.04
CA THR A 195 -12.82 17.53 -2.96
C THR A 195 -12.44 16.12 -3.42
N ALA A 196 -13.20 15.11 -3.01
CA ALA A 196 -12.99 13.74 -3.47
C ALA A 196 -13.06 13.64 -5.00
N ASP A 197 -13.98 14.36 -5.66
CA ASP A 197 -14.09 14.38 -7.11
C ASP A 197 -12.85 14.95 -7.79
N GLN A 198 -12.27 16.03 -7.26
CA GLN A 198 -11.02 16.59 -7.79
C GLN A 198 -9.85 15.60 -7.66
N ILE A 199 -9.78 14.85 -6.54
CA ILE A 199 -8.77 13.81 -6.37
C ILE A 199 -8.99 12.67 -7.36
N TYR A 200 -10.22 12.20 -7.54
CA TYR A 200 -10.54 11.18 -8.54
C TYR A 200 -10.23 11.62 -9.97
N ASP A 201 -10.54 12.87 -10.34
CA ASP A 201 -10.21 13.39 -11.66
C ASP A 201 -8.69 13.43 -11.89
N PHE A 202 -7.93 13.76 -10.87
CA PHE A 202 -6.46 13.74 -10.92
C PHE A 202 -5.91 12.30 -11.05
N ILE A 203 -6.46 11.35 -10.29
CA ILE A 203 -6.15 9.92 -10.40
C ILE A 203 -6.43 9.43 -11.83
N ASP A 204 -7.62 9.72 -12.35
CA ASP A 204 -8.03 9.29 -13.68
C ASP A 204 -7.08 9.82 -14.76
N ALA A 205 -6.68 11.10 -14.69
CA ALA A 205 -5.75 11.72 -15.64
C ALA A 205 -4.34 11.08 -15.59
N ASP A 206 -3.84 10.75 -14.40
CA ASP A 206 -2.56 10.06 -14.25
C ASP A 206 -2.62 8.63 -14.80
N LEU A 207 -3.71 7.91 -14.56
CA LEU A 207 -3.90 6.53 -15.04
C LEU A 207 -4.15 6.47 -16.55
N GLU A 208 -4.88 7.42 -17.13
CA GLU A 208 -5.08 7.53 -18.58
C GLU A 208 -3.74 7.74 -19.30
N PHE A 209 -2.91 8.65 -18.81
CA PHE A 209 -1.56 8.82 -19.33
C PHE A 209 -0.75 7.52 -19.21
N SER A 210 -0.76 6.91 -18.04
CA SER A 210 0.01 5.68 -17.79
C SER A 210 -0.45 4.52 -18.69
N ALA A 211 -1.74 4.40 -18.94
CA ALA A 211 -2.28 3.36 -19.83
C ALA A 211 -1.82 3.51 -21.29
N THR A 212 -1.47 4.74 -21.73
CA THR A 212 -1.00 5.00 -23.11
C THR A 212 0.50 4.76 -23.29
N VAL A 213 1.31 5.00 -22.27
CA VAL A 213 2.79 4.98 -22.41
C VAL A 213 3.46 3.74 -21.83
N LEU A 214 2.77 3.02 -20.92
CA LEU A 214 3.32 1.82 -20.30
C LEU A 214 3.25 0.61 -21.24
N PRO A 215 4.25 -0.30 -21.20
CA PRO A 215 4.21 -1.53 -21.98
C PRO A 215 3.14 -2.50 -21.44
N ALA A 216 2.73 -3.43 -22.29
CA ALA A 216 1.77 -4.47 -21.91
C ALA A 216 2.37 -5.51 -20.94
N SER A 217 3.68 -5.74 -21.01
CA SER A 217 4.40 -6.68 -20.15
C SER A 217 5.86 -6.27 -19.99
N TYR A 218 6.53 -6.85 -19.02
CA TYR A 218 7.97 -6.71 -18.78
C TYR A 218 8.67 -8.06 -18.82
N LEU A 219 9.99 -8.03 -19.03
CA LEU A 219 10.84 -9.20 -18.82
C LEU A 219 10.89 -9.58 -17.32
N SER A 220 11.29 -10.81 -17.04
CA SER A 220 11.28 -11.37 -15.67
C SER A 220 12.13 -10.59 -14.66
N ASP A 221 13.21 -9.96 -15.10
CA ASP A 221 14.09 -9.13 -14.26
C ASP A 221 13.44 -7.80 -13.84
N GLN A 222 12.37 -7.40 -14.54
CA GLN A 222 11.57 -6.21 -14.26
C GLN A 222 10.14 -6.55 -13.77
N ALA A 223 9.90 -7.80 -13.36
CA ALA A 223 8.62 -8.21 -12.81
C ALA A 223 8.22 -7.36 -11.60
N GLY A 224 6.93 -7.04 -11.51
CA GLY A 224 6.38 -6.13 -10.49
C GLY A 224 6.32 -4.65 -10.90
N ARG A 225 6.93 -4.25 -12.04
CA ARG A 225 6.67 -2.93 -12.61
C ARG A 225 5.26 -2.84 -13.18
N VAL A 226 4.68 -1.65 -13.07
CA VAL A 226 3.31 -1.39 -13.53
C VAL A 226 3.20 -1.41 -15.05
N THR A 227 2.18 -2.06 -15.58
CA THR A 227 1.89 -2.23 -17.00
C THR A 227 0.73 -1.34 -17.44
N SER A 228 0.51 -1.22 -18.75
CA SER A 228 -0.70 -0.59 -19.29
C SER A 228 -1.98 -1.29 -18.82
N GLY A 229 -1.94 -2.61 -18.65
CA GLY A 229 -3.04 -3.38 -18.08
C GLY A 229 -3.31 -3.02 -16.62
N ALA A 230 -2.28 -2.81 -15.80
CA ALA A 230 -2.42 -2.35 -14.42
C ALA A 230 -3.05 -0.95 -14.36
N ALA A 231 -2.64 -0.02 -15.24
CA ALA A 231 -3.20 1.31 -15.32
C ALA A 231 -4.69 1.29 -15.71
N LYS A 232 -5.06 0.50 -16.72
CA LYS A 232 -6.47 0.30 -17.10
C LYS A 232 -7.29 -0.35 -15.99
N ALA A 233 -6.72 -1.30 -15.25
CA ALA A 233 -7.40 -2.00 -14.16
C ALA A 233 -7.73 -1.06 -13.00
N LEU A 234 -6.77 -0.24 -12.56
CA LEU A 234 -7.01 0.73 -11.50
C LEU A 234 -7.97 1.84 -11.95
N LEU A 235 -7.91 2.25 -13.23
CA LEU A 235 -8.84 3.21 -13.82
C LEU A 235 -10.27 2.63 -13.90
N ALA A 236 -10.43 1.35 -14.25
CA ALA A 236 -11.73 0.67 -14.23
C ALA A 236 -12.31 0.63 -12.80
N LYS A 237 -11.46 0.36 -11.82
CA LYS A 237 -11.85 0.39 -10.41
C LYS A 237 -12.26 1.78 -9.94
N SER A 238 -11.52 2.84 -10.34
CA SER A 238 -11.89 4.23 -10.10
C SER A 238 -13.26 4.58 -10.73
N ALA A 239 -13.47 4.19 -11.98
CA ALA A 239 -14.72 4.40 -12.68
C ALA A 239 -15.91 3.70 -12.00
N LEU A 240 -15.72 2.46 -11.50
CA LEU A 240 -16.71 1.71 -10.73
C LEU A 240 -17.11 2.45 -9.44
N TYR A 241 -16.14 2.96 -8.68
CA TYR A 241 -16.38 3.73 -7.44
C TYR A 241 -17.16 5.01 -7.69
N ARG A 242 -16.95 5.62 -8.85
CA ARG A 242 -17.68 6.84 -9.29
C ARG A 242 -18.97 6.52 -10.04
N LYS A 243 -19.39 5.26 -10.08
CA LYS A 243 -20.59 4.78 -10.82
C LYS A 243 -20.56 5.15 -12.31
N ARG A 244 -19.37 5.30 -12.88
CA ARG A 244 -19.16 5.53 -14.33
C ARG A 244 -19.12 4.18 -15.04
N TYR A 245 -20.25 3.45 -14.98
CA TYR A 245 -20.34 2.05 -15.38
C TYR A 245 -19.95 1.81 -16.85
N GLY A 246 -20.31 2.70 -17.77
CA GLY A 246 -19.90 2.57 -19.18
C GLY A 246 -18.37 2.60 -19.35
N LYS A 247 -17.67 3.48 -18.63
CA LYS A 247 -16.19 3.55 -18.65
C LYS A 247 -15.57 2.31 -17.99
N ALA A 248 -16.11 1.88 -16.86
CA ALA A 248 -15.63 0.69 -16.15
C ALA A 248 -15.76 -0.57 -17.01
N GLU A 249 -16.93 -0.78 -17.62
CA GLU A 249 -17.20 -1.91 -18.54
C GLU A 249 -16.22 -1.92 -19.72
N SER A 250 -16.06 -0.78 -20.41
CA SER A 250 -15.18 -0.68 -21.57
C SER A 250 -13.71 -1.00 -21.22
N LEU A 251 -13.19 -0.45 -20.12
CA LEU A 251 -11.83 -0.71 -19.68
C LEU A 251 -11.61 -2.18 -19.30
N CYS A 252 -12.58 -2.80 -18.64
CA CYS A 252 -12.53 -4.23 -18.32
C CYS A 252 -12.57 -5.08 -19.59
N ALA A 253 -13.45 -4.76 -20.56
CA ALA A 253 -13.52 -5.45 -21.84
C ALA A 253 -12.19 -5.35 -22.61
N ASP A 254 -11.51 -4.20 -22.59
CA ASP A 254 -10.17 -4.04 -23.17
C ASP A 254 -9.16 -4.99 -22.54
N ILE A 255 -9.14 -5.08 -21.19
CA ILE A 255 -8.24 -5.99 -20.46
C ILE A 255 -8.57 -7.45 -20.82
N MET A 256 -9.85 -7.82 -20.80
CA MET A 256 -10.32 -9.17 -21.11
C MET A 256 -9.98 -9.61 -22.54
N SER A 257 -10.10 -8.69 -23.51
CA SER A 257 -9.82 -8.97 -24.93
C SER A 257 -8.33 -8.95 -25.28
N SER A 258 -7.48 -8.41 -24.40
CA SER A 258 -6.04 -8.31 -24.64
C SER A 258 -5.34 -9.66 -24.74
N GLY A 259 -5.90 -10.72 -24.16
CA GLY A 259 -5.30 -12.04 -24.07
C GLY A 259 -4.10 -12.16 -23.12
N ASN A 260 -3.75 -11.08 -22.42
CA ASN A 260 -2.60 -11.05 -21.50
C ASN A 260 -2.91 -11.70 -20.13
N TYR A 261 -4.18 -11.82 -19.79
CA TYR A 261 -4.61 -12.27 -18.46
C TYR A 261 -5.68 -13.37 -18.57
N SER A 262 -5.65 -14.28 -17.60
CA SER A 262 -6.67 -15.33 -17.46
C SER A 262 -6.76 -15.75 -15.99
N LEU A 263 -7.89 -16.35 -15.60
CA LEU A 263 -8.02 -16.95 -14.28
C LEU A 263 -6.98 -18.06 -14.08
N PHE A 264 -6.29 -18.03 -12.96
CA PHE A 264 -5.39 -19.09 -12.57
C PHE A 264 -6.19 -20.29 -12.04
N ALA A 265 -5.98 -21.46 -12.63
CA ALA A 265 -6.85 -22.61 -12.38
C ALA A 265 -6.76 -23.13 -10.94
N GLU A 266 -5.56 -23.14 -10.36
CA GLU A 266 -5.27 -23.68 -9.03
C GLU A 266 -5.38 -22.57 -7.99
N TYR A 267 -6.62 -22.26 -7.57
CA TYR A 267 -6.87 -21.15 -6.63
C TYR A 267 -6.09 -21.26 -5.31
N ASP A 268 -5.90 -22.46 -4.80
CA ASP A 268 -5.11 -22.73 -3.58
C ASP A 268 -3.65 -22.30 -3.71
N LYS A 269 -3.11 -22.29 -4.93
CA LYS A 269 -1.75 -21.86 -5.25
C LYS A 269 -1.64 -20.39 -5.64
N LEU A 270 -2.76 -19.72 -5.92
CA LEU A 270 -2.77 -18.32 -6.37
C LEU A 270 -2.02 -17.37 -5.41
N PHE A 271 -2.14 -17.62 -4.10
CA PHE A 271 -1.49 -16.84 -3.06
C PHE A 271 -0.22 -17.50 -2.50
N ARG A 272 0.38 -18.42 -3.23
CA ARG A 272 1.65 -19.06 -2.90
C ARG A 272 2.77 -18.43 -3.74
N GLU A 273 4.04 -18.67 -3.36
CA GLU A 273 5.19 -18.21 -4.15
C GLU A 273 5.12 -18.70 -5.61
N VAL A 274 4.68 -19.94 -5.83
CA VAL A 274 4.47 -20.52 -7.17
C VAL A 274 3.41 -19.79 -7.99
N GLY A 275 2.47 -19.07 -7.35
CA GLY A 275 1.43 -18.27 -8.02
C GLY A 275 1.83 -16.81 -8.24
N GLU A 276 3.05 -16.41 -7.90
CA GLU A 276 3.52 -15.05 -8.15
C GLU A 276 3.69 -14.79 -9.65
N PHE A 277 3.23 -13.62 -10.08
CA PHE A 277 3.23 -13.21 -11.50
C PHE A 277 2.55 -14.21 -12.45
N CYS A 278 1.62 -15.02 -11.94
CA CYS A 278 0.83 -15.94 -12.76
C CYS A 278 -0.09 -15.19 -13.74
N SER A 279 -0.77 -15.94 -14.61
CA SER A 279 -1.70 -15.41 -15.62
C SER A 279 -2.83 -14.53 -15.04
N GLU A 280 -3.15 -14.67 -13.76
CA GLU A 280 -4.19 -13.86 -13.10
C GLU A 280 -3.64 -12.55 -12.50
N SER A 281 -2.33 -12.46 -12.29
CA SER A 281 -1.71 -11.26 -11.72
C SER A 281 -1.68 -10.12 -12.73
N ILE A 282 -2.34 -9.01 -12.40
CA ILE A 282 -2.27 -7.77 -13.18
C ILE A 282 -1.21 -6.85 -12.59
N TRP A 283 -1.19 -6.74 -11.27
CA TRP A 283 -0.14 -6.04 -10.53
C TRP A 283 -0.03 -6.55 -9.11
N GLU A 284 1.18 -6.82 -8.72
CA GLU A 284 1.55 -7.22 -7.36
C GLU A 284 2.85 -6.55 -6.92
N VAL A 285 2.99 -6.29 -5.63
CA VAL A 285 4.24 -5.78 -5.06
C VAL A 285 5.22 -6.94 -4.97
N ASN A 286 6.33 -6.82 -5.71
CA ASN A 286 7.36 -7.86 -5.82
C ASN A 286 8.24 -7.89 -4.57
N CYS A 287 7.91 -8.72 -3.60
CA CYS A 287 8.64 -8.86 -2.35
C CYS A 287 9.78 -9.88 -2.45
N LYS A 288 10.96 -9.52 -1.95
CA LYS A 288 12.11 -10.42 -1.84
C LYS A 288 12.67 -10.34 -0.42
N GLY A 289 12.36 -11.31 0.39
CA GLY A 289 12.80 -11.38 1.80
C GLY A 289 14.33 -11.39 1.97
N SER A 290 15.09 -11.80 0.92
CA SER A 290 16.55 -11.70 0.91
C SER A 290 17.07 -10.25 0.83
N SER A 291 16.21 -9.27 0.51
CA SER A 291 16.54 -7.86 0.43
C SER A 291 15.60 -7.06 1.35
N PRO A 292 16.04 -6.57 2.50
CA PRO A 292 15.21 -5.79 3.42
C PRO A 292 14.51 -4.59 2.75
N ALA A 293 15.15 -3.98 1.75
CA ALA A 293 14.56 -2.89 1.00
C ALA A 293 13.42 -3.30 0.04
N LYS A 294 13.11 -4.59 -0.09
CA LYS A 294 12.09 -5.16 -0.98
C LYS A 294 11.18 -6.17 -0.27
N ALA A 295 11.13 -6.17 1.04
CA ALA A 295 10.23 -7.01 1.80
C ALA A 295 9.19 -6.14 2.49
N ILE A 296 7.92 -6.52 2.41
CA ILE A 296 6.88 -5.88 3.22
C ILE A 296 7.01 -6.47 4.63
N GLU A 297 7.56 -5.66 5.51
CA GLU A 297 7.77 -6.05 6.89
C GLU A 297 6.45 -6.43 7.55
N GLY A 298 6.41 -7.59 8.14
CA GLY A 298 5.31 -8.05 8.98
C GLY A 298 4.00 -8.42 8.30
N TYR A 299 3.82 -8.31 6.98
CA TYR A 299 2.55 -8.63 6.34
C TYR A 299 2.03 -10.04 6.69
N PHE A 300 2.91 -11.03 6.62
CA PHE A 300 2.60 -12.39 7.04
C PHE A 300 2.49 -12.51 8.57
N VAL A 301 3.52 -12.03 9.30
CA VAL A 301 3.66 -12.23 10.75
C VAL A 301 2.49 -11.64 11.54
N VAL A 302 2.00 -10.48 11.13
CA VAL A 302 0.82 -9.85 11.74
C VAL A 302 -0.40 -10.79 11.74
N GLN A 303 -0.59 -11.57 10.67
CA GLN A 303 -1.79 -12.38 10.43
C GLN A 303 -1.60 -13.88 10.75
N ALA A 304 -0.37 -14.32 10.94
CA ALA A 304 -0.04 -15.72 11.18
C ALA A 304 -0.46 -16.18 12.59
N PRO A 305 -0.64 -17.49 12.81
CA PRO A 305 -1.07 -18.04 14.10
C PRO A 305 -0.18 -17.59 15.26
N ARG A 306 -0.81 -17.24 16.39
CA ARG A 306 -0.16 -16.87 17.65
C ARG A 306 -0.13 -18.05 18.63
N GLY A 307 0.78 -18.01 19.59
CA GLY A 307 0.89 -18.98 20.67
C GLY A 307 1.97 -20.05 20.45
N ALA A 308 1.92 -21.12 21.20
CA ALA A 308 2.90 -22.21 21.11
C ALA A 308 2.88 -22.86 19.73
N GLY A 309 4.03 -22.92 19.06
CA GLY A 309 4.13 -23.38 17.67
C GLY A 309 3.55 -22.41 16.65
N GLY A 310 3.17 -21.19 17.08
CA GLY A 310 2.68 -20.14 16.19
C GLY A 310 3.79 -19.51 15.36
N LEU A 311 3.37 -18.81 14.29
CA LEU A 311 4.26 -18.18 13.33
C LEU A 311 4.19 -16.65 13.36
N GLY A 312 3.31 -16.07 14.20
CA GLY A 312 3.08 -14.65 14.23
C GLY A 312 2.20 -14.14 15.36
N TRP A 313 1.47 -13.05 15.09
CA TRP A 313 0.72 -12.28 16.11
C TRP A 313 -0.76 -12.60 16.20
N GLY A 314 -1.33 -13.23 15.18
CA GLY A 314 -2.70 -13.70 15.17
C GLY A 314 -3.75 -12.62 14.95
N PHE A 315 -3.43 -11.47 14.36
CA PHE A 315 -4.41 -10.46 13.99
C PHE A 315 -5.11 -10.78 12.67
N ASN A 316 -6.18 -10.07 12.38
CA ASN A 316 -6.97 -10.18 11.15
C ASN A 316 -7.49 -11.61 10.92
N THR A 317 -8.23 -12.11 11.89
CA THR A 317 -8.78 -13.47 11.84
C THR A 317 -10.11 -13.48 11.08
N PRO A 318 -10.33 -14.45 10.17
CA PRO A 318 -11.55 -14.58 9.39
C PRO A 318 -12.80 -14.77 10.28
N THR A 319 -13.85 -13.99 10.00
CA THR A 319 -15.10 -13.99 10.75
C THR A 319 -15.98 -15.22 10.45
N ASP A 320 -16.97 -15.45 11.32
CA ASP A 320 -18.02 -16.44 11.07
C ASP A 320 -18.86 -16.09 9.82
N ASP A 321 -19.11 -14.80 9.58
CA ASP A 321 -19.91 -14.36 8.44
C ASP A 321 -19.18 -14.67 7.11
N LEU A 322 -17.86 -14.43 7.06
CA LEU A 322 -17.06 -14.84 5.92
C LEU A 322 -17.12 -16.36 5.71
N THR A 323 -16.96 -17.15 6.77
CA THR A 323 -16.95 -18.61 6.63
C THR A 323 -18.29 -19.18 6.17
N LYS A 324 -19.41 -18.56 6.56
CA LYS A 324 -20.77 -18.91 6.15
C LYS A 324 -21.12 -18.44 4.73
N ALA A 325 -20.38 -17.46 4.19
CA ALA A 325 -20.64 -16.95 2.85
C ALA A 325 -20.27 -17.94 1.73
N PHE A 326 -19.33 -18.86 1.97
CA PHE A 326 -18.93 -19.89 1.01
C PHE A 326 -20.03 -20.92 0.79
N GLU A 327 -20.32 -21.20 -0.47
CA GLU A 327 -21.28 -22.22 -0.87
C GLU A 327 -20.72 -23.65 -0.64
N PRO A 328 -21.57 -24.67 -0.47
CA PRO A 328 -21.10 -26.05 -0.43
C PRO A 328 -20.30 -26.40 -1.70
N GLY A 329 -19.10 -26.94 -1.52
CA GLY A 329 -18.21 -27.31 -2.64
C GLY A 329 -17.35 -26.17 -3.17
N ASP A 330 -17.42 -24.95 -2.61
CA ASP A 330 -16.56 -23.84 -3.02
C ASP A 330 -15.09 -24.13 -2.69
N LEU A 331 -14.28 -24.27 -3.72
CA LEU A 331 -12.85 -24.61 -3.62
C LEU A 331 -12.02 -23.49 -2.95
N ARG A 332 -12.52 -22.26 -2.92
CA ARG A 332 -11.85 -21.11 -2.33
C ARG A 332 -11.83 -21.14 -0.81
N LYS A 333 -12.78 -21.84 -0.19
CA LYS A 333 -12.93 -21.86 1.27
C LYS A 333 -11.63 -22.23 1.97
N GLY A 334 -11.03 -23.39 1.66
CA GLY A 334 -9.79 -23.86 2.25
C GLY A 334 -8.54 -23.10 1.81
N ALA A 335 -8.65 -22.29 0.72
CA ALA A 335 -7.60 -21.42 0.25
C ALA A 335 -7.72 -19.95 0.76
N THR A 336 -8.77 -19.67 1.54
CA THR A 336 -8.98 -18.36 2.16
C THR A 336 -8.61 -18.37 3.64
N TYR A 337 -8.97 -19.44 4.36
CA TYR A 337 -8.63 -19.57 5.78
C TYR A 337 -8.38 -21.02 6.17
N PHE A 338 -7.69 -21.21 7.28
CA PHE A 338 -7.52 -22.49 7.98
C PHE A 338 -7.82 -22.32 9.47
N SER A 339 -8.05 -23.42 10.15
CA SER A 339 -8.51 -23.45 11.53
C SER A 339 -7.51 -24.11 12.48
N ARG A 340 -7.72 -23.93 13.76
CA ARG A 340 -7.02 -24.70 14.78
C ARG A 340 -7.17 -26.20 14.53
N GLY A 341 -6.06 -26.94 14.60
CA GLY A 341 -6.00 -28.38 14.38
C GLY A 341 -5.87 -28.79 12.89
N ASP A 342 -5.99 -27.83 11.95
CA ASP A 342 -5.74 -28.15 10.54
C ASP A 342 -4.25 -28.40 10.30
N VAL A 343 -3.97 -29.36 9.43
CA VAL A 343 -2.64 -29.64 8.89
C VAL A 343 -2.60 -29.10 7.46
N LEU A 344 -1.67 -28.18 7.19
CA LEU A 344 -1.52 -27.56 5.89
C LEU A 344 -0.69 -28.43 4.94
N TRP A 345 -0.67 -28.06 3.67
CA TRP A 345 0.01 -28.78 2.58
C TRP A 345 1.53 -28.95 2.77
N ASP A 346 2.15 -28.11 3.60
CA ASP A 346 3.58 -28.14 3.92
C ASP A 346 3.90 -28.89 5.23
N GLY A 347 2.89 -29.49 5.85
CA GLY A 347 2.99 -30.21 7.11
C GLY A 347 2.91 -29.31 8.35
N TYR A 348 2.68 -28.00 8.22
CA TYR A 348 2.40 -27.14 9.38
C TYR A 348 1.08 -27.53 10.02
N GLU A 349 1.12 -27.88 11.31
CA GLU A 349 -0.05 -28.16 12.12
C GLU A 349 -0.41 -26.93 12.97
N CYS A 350 -1.59 -26.35 12.72
CA CYS A 350 -2.08 -25.23 13.50
C CYS A 350 -2.48 -25.73 14.90
N ASN A 351 -1.78 -25.25 15.92
CA ASN A 351 -1.97 -25.69 17.30
C ASN A 351 -3.45 -25.62 17.71
N THR A 352 -4.00 -26.73 18.26
CA THR A 352 -5.37 -26.82 18.75
C THR A 352 -5.67 -25.86 19.89
N LEU A 353 -4.64 -25.36 20.61
CA LEU A 353 -4.73 -24.38 21.69
C LEU A 353 -4.41 -22.95 21.22
N ALA A 354 -4.25 -22.72 19.91
CA ALA A 354 -4.04 -21.38 19.39
C ALA A 354 -5.19 -20.43 19.82
N PRO A 355 -4.92 -19.15 20.16
CA PRO A 355 -5.94 -18.25 20.71
C PRO A 355 -7.16 -18.08 19.80
N ASN A 356 -6.95 -18.01 18.49
CA ASN A 356 -8.03 -17.76 17.53
C ASN A 356 -8.44 -19.06 16.84
N VAL A 357 -9.70 -19.13 16.46
CA VAL A 357 -10.29 -20.32 15.82
C VAL A 357 -9.79 -20.47 14.40
N ARG A 358 -9.54 -19.36 13.70
CA ARG A 358 -9.17 -19.32 12.27
C ARG A 358 -8.04 -18.32 12.01
N TYR A 359 -7.36 -18.52 10.89
CA TYR A 359 -6.26 -17.67 10.41
C TYR A 359 -6.31 -17.49 8.91
N ASN A 360 -5.79 -16.37 8.41
CA ASN A 360 -5.76 -16.02 7.00
C ASN A 360 -4.80 -16.92 6.20
N TYR A 361 -5.34 -17.76 5.33
CA TYR A 361 -4.52 -18.63 4.47
C TYR A 361 -3.87 -17.85 3.32
N LYS A 362 -4.52 -16.81 2.78
CA LYS A 362 -3.96 -16.03 1.66
C LYS A 362 -2.66 -15.32 2.06
N SER A 363 -2.52 -14.90 3.31
CA SER A 363 -1.27 -14.30 3.83
C SER A 363 -0.26 -15.32 4.31
N TYR A 364 -0.64 -16.60 4.52
CA TYR A 364 0.23 -17.64 5.04
C TYR A 364 1.47 -17.83 4.15
N VAL A 365 2.63 -18.07 4.79
CA VAL A 365 3.89 -18.43 4.13
C VAL A 365 4.47 -19.66 4.80
N SER A 366 4.77 -20.68 4.01
CA SER A 366 5.38 -21.92 4.49
C SER A 366 6.82 -21.69 4.92
N LYS A 367 7.19 -22.13 6.13
CA LYS A 367 8.57 -22.09 6.63
C LYS A 367 9.49 -23.11 5.94
N THR A 368 8.91 -24.13 5.31
CA THR A 368 9.67 -25.27 4.77
C THR A 368 9.65 -25.35 3.25
N MET A 369 8.64 -24.77 2.60
CA MET A 369 8.36 -24.95 1.18
C MET A 369 8.39 -23.65 0.37
N GLU A 370 8.43 -22.48 1.03
CA GLU A 370 8.49 -21.16 0.38
C GLU A 370 9.73 -20.40 0.85
N SER A 371 10.13 -19.38 0.10
CA SER A 371 11.37 -18.66 0.35
C SER A 371 11.24 -17.63 1.48
N TRP A 372 12.27 -17.53 2.29
CA TRP A 372 12.35 -16.58 3.41
C TRP A 372 13.60 -15.70 3.31
N GLY A 373 13.54 -14.53 3.93
CA GLY A 373 14.67 -13.67 4.18
C GLY A 373 15.52 -14.16 5.36
N LYS A 374 16.45 -13.32 5.79
CA LYS A 374 17.31 -13.60 6.95
C LYS A 374 16.54 -13.54 8.27
N ASP A 375 15.49 -12.74 8.33
CA ASP A 375 14.70 -12.49 9.51
C ASP A 375 13.32 -13.14 9.39
N ASP A 376 12.78 -13.61 10.50
CA ASP A 376 11.44 -14.22 10.56
C ASP A 376 10.28 -13.30 10.17
N TRP A 377 10.57 -12.02 9.93
CA TRP A 377 9.63 -10.98 9.52
C TRP A 377 9.53 -10.78 8.00
N MET A 378 10.49 -11.34 7.26
CA MET A 378 10.71 -11.06 5.83
C MET A 378 10.52 -12.32 5.00
N ALA A 379 9.33 -12.55 4.52
CA ALA A 379 9.02 -13.62 3.59
C ALA A 379 9.07 -13.13 2.14
N ASN A 380 9.37 -14.02 1.21
CA ASN A 380 9.10 -13.80 -0.21
C ASN A 380 7.60 -13.96 -0.44
N LYS A 381 6.84 -12.94 -0.09
CA LYS A 381 5.39 -12.96 -0.24
C LYS A 381 4.92 -11.71 -0.96
N ASN A 382 4.67 -11.84 -2.25
CA ASN A 382 4.11 -10.74 -3.03
C ASN A 382 2.70 -10.41 -2.53
N VAL A 383 2.39 -9.12 -2.45
CA VAL A 383 1.03 -8.65 -2.17
C VAL A 383 0.32 -8.39 -3.49
N ARG A 384 -0.75 -9.16 -3.77
CA ARG A 384 -1.59 -9.01 -4.98
C ARG A 384 -2.47 -7.78 -4.81
N ILE A 385 -2.30 -6.79 -5.69
CA ILE A 385 -3.05 -5.53 -5.63
C ILE A 385 -4.20 -5.54 -6.64
N LEU A 386 -3.91 -6.00 -7.87
CA LEU A 386 -4.87 -6.09 -8.96
C LEU A 386 -4.76 -7.45 -9.62
N ARG A 387 -5.88 -8.15 -9.74
CA ARG A 387 -5.94 -9.47 -10.38
C ARG A 387 -7.16 -9.63 -11.29
N TYR A 388 -7.06 -10.53 -12.22
CA TYR A 388 -8.03 -10.69 -13.32
C TYR A 388 -9.45 -11.05 -12.83
N ALA A 389 -9.58 -11.79 -11.72
CA ALA A 389 -10.88 -12.08 -11.14
C ALA A 389 -11.61 -10.80 -10.68
N ASP A 390 -10.90 -9.80 -10.11
CA ASP A 390 -11.51 -8.51 -9.77
C ASP A 390 -12.00 -7.79 -11.04
N ILE A 391 -11.23 -7.84 -12.14
CA ILE A 391 -11.65 -7.26 -13.44
C ILE A 391 -12.93 -7.92 -13.97
N LEU A 392 -13.04 -9.24 -13.89
CA LEU A 392 -14.26 -9.96 -14.28
C LEU A 392 -15.46 -9.52 -13.43
N LEU A 393 -15.27 -9.33 -12.13
CA LEU A 393 -16.34 -8.91 -11.22
C LEU A 393 -16.68 -7.42 -11.36
N ILE A 394 -15.71 -6.56 -11.69
CA ILE A 394 -15.97 -5.15 -12.06
C ILE A 394 -16.75 -5.09 -13.38
N HIS A 395 -16.36 -5.90 -14.38
CA HIS A 395 -17.09 -6.01 -15.64
C HIS A 395 -18.52 -6.48 -15.41
N ALA A 396 -18.70 -7.54 -14.60
CA ALA A 396 -20.01 -8.08 -14.28
C ALA A 396 -20.92 -7.01 -13.64
N GLU A 397 -20.40 -6.28 -12.64
CA GLU A 397 -21.16 -5.21 -11.98
C GLU A 397 -21.48 -4.07 -12.95
N ALA A 398 -20.50 -3.58 -13.70
CA ALA A 398 -20.69 -2.48 -14.63
C ALA A 398 -21.66 -2.85 -15.78
N ALA A 399 -21.54 -4.03 -16.36
CA ALA A 399 -22.46 -4.53 -17.39
C ALA A 399 -23.88 -4.67 -16.84
N ASN A 400 -24.03 -5.21 -15.62
CA ASN A 400 -25.36 -5.31 -14.99
C ASN A 400 -26.00 -3.94 -14.80
N GLU A 401 -25.26 -2.96 -14.30
CA GLU A 401 -25.77 -1.59 -14.09
C GLU A 401 -26.09 -0.89 -15.41
N ASN A 402 -25.43 -1.24 -16.50
CA ASN A 402 -25.73 -0.79 -17.87
C ASN A 402 -26.89 -1.56 -18.55
N GLY A 403 -27.55 -2.51 -17.84
CA GLY A 403 -28.65 -3.31 -18.37
C GLY A 403 -28.22 -4.50 -19.25
N LYS A 404 -26.92 -4.81 -19.33
CA LYS A 404 -26.35 -5.92 -20.10
C LYS A 404 -26.23 -7.16 -19.24
N THR A 405 -27.35 -7.69 -18.77
CA THR A 405 -27.41 -8.79 -17.79
C THR A 405 -26.76 -10.08 -18.28
N ALA A 406 -26.82 -10.39 -19.58
CA ALA A 406 -26.18 -11.56 -20.17
C ALA A 406 -24.64 -11.49 -20.07
N ASP A 407 -24.04 -10.32 -20.36
CA ASP A 407 -22.60 -10.10 -20.25
C ASP A 407 -22.15 -10.11 -18.77
N ALA A 408 -22.98 -9.55 -17.89
CA ALA A 408 -22.76 -9.59 -16.45
C ALA A 408 -22.70 -11.04 -15.93
N LEU A 409 -23.69 -11.87 -16.27
CA LEU A 409 -23.73 -13.27 -15.89
C LEU A 409 -22.56 -14.06 -16.47
N LYS A 410 -22.16 -13.78 -17.70
CA LYS A 410 -20.99 -14.44 -18.32
C LYS A 410 -19.73 -14.22 -17.49
N SER A 411 -19.43 -12.99 -17.13
CA SER A 411 -18.23 -12.66 -16.33
C SER A 411 -18.32 -13.19 -14.88
N LEU A 412 -19.47 -13.08 -14.24
CA LEU A 412 -19.73 -13.68 -12.92
C LEU A 412 -19.49 -15.20 -12.94
N ASN A 413 -20.04 -15.89 -13.93
CA ASN A 413 -19.97 -17.35 -14.03
C ASN A 413 -18.54 -17.83 -14.34
N MET A 414 -17.70 -17.07 -15.00
CA MET A 414 -16.27 -17.40 -15.16
C MET A 414 -15.59 -17.55 -13.78
N VAL A 415 -15.84 -16.64 -12.86
CA VAL A 415 -15.29 -16.72 -11.50
C VAL A 415 -15.87 -17.89 -10.72
N ARG A 416 -17.19 -18.08 -10.76
CA ARG A 416 -17.88 -19.18 -10.09
C ARG A 416 -17.41 -20.55 -10.58
N ASN A 417 -17.28 -20.72 -11.88
CA ASN A 417 -16.84 -21.99 -12.47
C ASN A 417 -15.41 -22.35 -12.08
N ARG A 418 -14.48 -21.36 -12.01
CA ARG A 418 -13.13 -21.57 -11.49
C ARG A 418 -13.17 -22.03 -10.01
N ALA A 419 -14.13 -21.52 -9.23
CA ALA A 419 -14.34 -21.93 -7.84
C ALA A 419 -15.04 -23.29 -7.67
N GLY A 420 -15.34 -24.01 -8.77
CA GLY A 420 -16.06 -25.29 -8.75
C GLY A 420 -17.56 -25.16 -8.55
N LEU A 421 -18.11 -23.96 -8.69
CA LEU A 421 -19.53 -23.68 -8.47
C LEU A 421 -20.33 -23.67 -9.78
N ALA A 422 -21.61 -24.01 -9.69
CA ALA A 422 -22.54 -23.86 -10.79
C ALA A 422 -22.76 -22.39 -11.18
N ASN A 423 -23.25 -22.16 -12.39
CA ASN A 423 -23.67 -20.84 -12.84
C ASN A 423 -24.72 -20.26 -11.90
N SER A 424 -24.72 -18.94 -11.76
CA SER A 424 -25.75 -18.19 -11.02
C SER A 424 -27.13 -18.39 -11.65
N ASN A 425 -28.13 -18.59 -10.81
CA ASN A 425 -29.53 -18.67 -11.20
C ASN A 425 -30.25 -17.30 -11.18
N ALA A 426 -29.55 -16.22 -10.88
CA ALA A 426 -30.11 -14.87 -10.85
C ALA A 426 -30.61 -14.46 -12.25
N THR A 427 -31.76 -13.82 -12.30
CA THR A 427 -32.45 -13.46 -13.55
C THR A 427 -32.71 -11.97 -13.68
N SER A 428 -33.04 -11.32 -12.59
CA SER A 428 -33.27 -9.87 -12.57
C SER A 428 -31.97 -9.10 -12.31
N GLN A 429 -31.92 -7.84 -12.74
CA GLN A 429 -30.78 -6.95 -12.48
C GLN A 429 -30.43 -6.86 -10.98
N ALA A 430 -31.44 -6.84 -10.12
CA ALA A 430 -31.22 -6.79 -8.67
C ALA A 430 -30.62 -8.09 -8.13
N GLU A 431 -31.14 -9.25 -8.52
CA GLU A 431 -30.59 -10.56 -8.13
C GLU A 431 -29.18 -10.75 -8.64
N ILE A 432 -28.87 -10.31 -9.87
CA ILE A 432 -27.54 -10.39 -10.46
C ILE A 432 -26.57 -9.50 -9.69
N ARG A 433 -27.00 -8.28 -9.32
CA ARG A 433 -26.20 -7.37 -8.49
C ARG A 433 -25.86 -8.02 -7.14
N ASP A 434 -26.82 -8.60 -6.45
CA ASP A 434 -26.61 -9.28 -5.18
C ASP A 434 -25.69 -10.50 -5.32
N ALA A 435 -25.84 -11.26 -6.39
CA ALA A 435 -24.96 -12.40 -6.71
C ALA A 435 -23.51 -11.92 -6.95
N ILE A 436 -23.31 -10.84 -7.71
CA ILE A 436 -21.99 -10.25 -7.95
C ILE A 436 -21.37 -9.75 -6.64
N TRP A 437 -22.11 -9.05 -5.81
CA TRP A 437 -21.60 -8.54 -4.54
C TRP A 437 -21.27 -9.65 -3.56
N LYS A 438 -22.04 -10.75 -3.56
CA LYS A 438 -21.71 -11.97 -2.80
C LYS A 438 -20.44 -12.63 -3.34
N GLU A 439 -20.31 -12.74 -4.66
CA GLU A 439 -19.13 -13.32 -5.30
C GLU A 439 -17.87 -12.51 -5.01
N ARG A 440 -17.95 -11.17 -5.06
CA ARG A 440 -16.87 -10.28 -4.66
C ARG A 440 -16.43 -10.53 -3.22
N PHE A 441 -17.38 -10.72 -2.30
CA PHE A 441 -17.08 -10.97 -0.90
C PHE A 441 -16.24 -12.23 -0.69
N VAL A 442 -16.58 -13.34 -1.33
CA VAL A 442 -15.85 -14.60 -1.15
C VAL A 442 -14.58 -14.69 -2.01
N GLU A 443 -14.61 -14.12 -3.22
CA GLU A 443 -13.47 -14.12 -4.12
C GLU A 443 -12.32 -13.25 -3.62
N LEU A 444 -12.64 -12.03 -3.19
CA LEU A 444 -11.67 -11.01 -2.76
C LEU A 444 -11.47 -10.98 -1.23
N ALA A 445 -12.02 -11.95 -0.50
CA ALA A 445 -11.90 -12.05 0.95
C ALA A 445 -10.45 -11.94 1.42
N MET A 446 -10.20 -11.15 2.45
CA MET A 446 -8.89 -10.94 3.07
C MET A 446 -7.84 -10.28 2.14
N GLU A 447 -8.28 -9.63 1.06
CA GLU A 447 -7.40 -8.87 0.11
C GLU A 447 -7.50 -7.34 0.32
N HIS A 448 -8.06 -6.91 1.45
CA HIS A 448 -8.05 -5.52 1.92
C HIS A 448 -8.92 -4.53 1.13
N ASP A 449 -10.01 -4.99 0.50
CA ASP A 449 -10.94 -4.13 -0.25
C ASP A 449 -12.36 -4.10 0.35
N ARG A 450 -12.69 -5.00 1.27
CA ARG A 450 -14.07 -5.24 1.73
C ARG A 450 -14.78 -4.01 2.27
N VAL A 451 -14.16 -3.25 3.16
CA VAL A 451 -14.76 -2.04 3.74
C VAL A 451 -15.11 -1.00 2.68
N PHE A 452 -14.25 -0.86 1.68
CA PHE A 452 -14.47 0.08 0.58
C PHE A 452 -15.58 -0.38 -0.36
N ASP A 453 -15.65 -1.69 -0.65
CA ASP A 453 -16.75 -2.26 -1.43
C ASP A 453 -18.10 -2.01 -0.75
N LEU A 454 -18.21 -2.26 0.55
CA LEU A 454 -19.43 -2.02 1.30
C LEU A 454 -19.85 -0.53 1.31
N ARG A 455 -18.87 0.38 1.47
CA ARG A 455 -19.12 1.83 1.44
C ARG A 455 -19.61 2.30 0.07
N ARG A 456 -18.92 1.95 -1.04
CA ARG A 456 -19.34 2.34 -2.39
C ARG A 456 -20.68 1.74 -2.82
N GLN A 457 -21.01 0.55 -2.31
CA GLN A 457 -22.29 -0.14 -2.54
C GLN A 457 -23.45 0.46 -1.72
N GLY A 458 -23.16 1.34 -0.74
CA GLY A 458 -24.16 1.91 0.17
C GLY A 458 -24.70 0.88 1.16
N ARG A 459 -23.96 -0.21 1.43
CA ARG A 459 -24.40 -1.32 2.30
C ARG A 459 -23.67 -1.38 3.63
N ALA A 460 -22.64 -0.54 3.84
CA ALA A 460 -21.76 -0.63 4.99
C ALA A 460 -22.56 -0.64 6.31
N GLY A 461 -23.46 0.32 6.51
CA GLY A 461 -24.26 0.39 7.73
C GLY A 461 -25.12 -0.86 7.98
N THR A 462 -25.80 -1.37 6.94
CA THR A 462 -26.64 -2.56 7.07
C THR A 462 -25.83 -3.81 7.40
N VAL A 463 -24.73 -4.04 6.65
CA VAL A 463 -23.90 -5.24 6.81
C VAL A 463 -23.15 -5.21 8.14
N MET A 464 -22.52 -4.09 8.48
CA MET A 464 -21.72 -3.96 9.70
C MET A 464 -22.57 -4.08 10.97
N ARG A 465 -23.76 -3.47 10.99
CA ARG A 465 -24.69 -3.63 12.13
C ARG A 465 -25.23 -5.06 12.25
N ALA A 466 -25.49 -5.74 11.13
CA ALA A 466 -25.87 -7.15 11.15
C ALA A 466 -24.74 -8.05 11.67
N HIS A 467 -23.49 -7.69 11.40
CA HIS A 467 -22.29 -8.33 11.94
C HIS A 467 -22.03 -8.00 13.43
N GLY A 468 -22.79 -7.06 14.01
CA GLY A 468 -22.65 -6.65 15.41
C GLY A 468 -21.71 -5.46 15.64
N LYS A 469 -21.19 -4.82 14.59
CA LYS A 469 -20.36 -3.60 14.68
C LYS A 469 -21.23 -2.33 14.73
N ASN A 470 -20.83 -1.36 15.54
CA ASN A 470 -21.57 -0.11 15.73
C ASN A 470 -21.31 0.89 14.60
N TYR A 471 -21.76 0.58 13.39
CA TYR A 471 -21.61 1.48 12.24
C TYR A 471 -22.61 2.64 12.31
N ILE A 472 -22.13 3.85 12.20
CA ILE A 472 -22.91 5.09 12.17
C ILE A 472 -22.84 5.65 10.75
N ASP A 473 -23.98 5.62 10.05
CA ASP A 473 -24.09 6.14 8.69
C ASP A 473 -23.74 7.65 8.66
N GLY A 474 -23.01 8.09 7.64
CA GLY A 474 -22.53 9.46 7.52
C GLY A 474 -21.27 9.78 8.35
N VAL A 475 -20.96 8.99 9.37
CA VAL A 475 -19.72 9.12 10.15
C VAL A 475 -18.68 8.09 9.67
N HIS A 476 -19.03 6.81 9.73
CA HIS A 476 -18.09 5.74 9.37
C HIS A 476 -17.96 5.49 7.86
N ASP A 477 -18.63 6.29 7.03
CA ASP A 477 -18.46 6.26 5.56
C ASP A 477 -17.05 6.66 5.13
N LEU A 478 -16.39 7.51 5.94
CA LEU A 478 -14.98 7.90 5.78
C LEU A 478 -14.26 7.76 7.11
N TYR A 479 -12.94 7.64 7.06
CA TYR A 479 -12.11 7.75 8.25
C TYR A 479 -11.87 9.22 8.59
N PRO A 480 -11.59 9.55 9.88
CA PRO A 480 -11.25 10.90 10.26
C PRO A 480 -9.92 11.32 9.65
N ILE A 481 -9.78 12.60 9.32
CA ILE A 481 -8.47 13.19 9.05
C ILE A 481 -7.63 13.08 10.33
N PRO A 482 -6.37 12.59 10.26
CA PRO A 482 -5.55 12.46 11.45
C PRO A 482 -5.43 13.80 12.20
N GLN A 483 -5.69 13.81 13.50
CA GLN A 483 -5.71 15.05 14.29
C GLN A 483 -4.43 15.87 14.14
N ARG A 484 -3.28 15.21 14.12
CA ARG A 484 -1.99 15.85 13.89
C ARG A 484 -1.94 16.69 12.62
N GLN A 485 -2.60 16.25 11.53
CA GLN A 485 -2.61 17.00 10.27
C GLN A 485 -3.45 18.27 10.38
N ILE A 486 -4.55 18.22 11.09
CA ILE A 486 -5.38 19.40 11.39
C ILE A 486 -4.56 20.38 12.24
N ASP A 487 -3.88 19.92 13.28
CA ASP A 487 -3.06 20.74 14.17
C ASP A 487 -1.90 21.41 13.43
N LEU A 488 -1.21 20.68 12.53
CA LEU A 488 -0.11 21.23 11.71
C LEU A 488 -0.56 22.35 10.77
N THR A 489 -1.83 22.34 10.33
CA THR A 489 -2.38 23.40 9.47
C THR A 489 -2.97 24.57 10.28
N GLY A 490 -2.87 24.54 11.60
CA GLY A 490 -3.50 25.54 12.47
C GLY A 490 -5.03 25.54 12.37
N GLY A 491 -5.62 24.37 12.10
CA GLY A 491 -7.07 24.18 11.95
C GLY A 491 -7.66 24.58 10.59
N LYS A 492 -6.82 24.91 9.59
CA LYS A 492 -7.28 25.22 8.22
C LYS A 492 -7.82 23.97 7.51
N MET A 493 -7.23 22.82 7.78
CA MET A 493 -7.73 21.54 7.26
C MET A 493 -8.95 21.11 8.08
N THR A 494 -10.08 20.95 7.40
CA THR A 494 -11.34 20.56 8.05
C THR A 494 -11.43 19.08 8.30
N GLN A 495 -12.10 18.68 9.38
CA GLN A 495 -12.36 17.28 9.72
C GLN A 495 -13.51 16.69 8.87
N ASN A 496 -13.59 15.36 8.78
CA ASN A 496 -14.74 14.65 8.24
C ASN A 496 -15.93 14.72 9.23
N PRO A 497 -17.18 14.64 8.73
CA PRO A 497 -18.38 14.72 9.58
C PRO A 497 -18.36 13.68 10.72
N GLY A 498 -18.74 14.11 11.91
CA GLY A 498 -18.89 13.24 13.09
C GLY A 498 -17.64 13.05 13.94
N TYR A 499 -16.50 13.68 13.57
CA TYR A 499 -15.25 13.58 14.32
C TYR A 499 -14.76 14.90 14.86
#